data_824ca3a5d7703e65aba4d1296a6ae893
#
_entry.id   824ca3a5d7703e65aba4d1296a6ae893
#
_cell.length_a   1.000
_cell.length_b   1.000
_cell.length_c   1.000
_cell.angle_alpha   90.00
_cell.angle_beta   90.00
_cell.angle_gamma   90.00
#
_symmetry.space_group_name_H-M   'P 1'
#
loop_
_entity.id
_entity.type
_entity.pdbx_description
1 polymer ?
#
loop_
_entity_poly.entity_id
_entity_poly.type
_entity_poly.pdbx_seq_one_letter_code
_entity_poly.pdbx_strand_id
1 'polypeptide(L)'
;MMQGVRGAITVDRNDKEEIIAAVVELLSAMQEKKGFDVEDIGAAIFSATEDLTAGFPAVGARRLGWVTVPLFGAQEQNVENALAKCIRVLLLINTDKKQREIEHVYLKGAKVLRPDLSK
;
A
#
# COMPACT_ATOMS: atom_id res chain seq x y z
N MET A 1 15.23 -12.06 7.60
CA MET A 1 14.00 -12.83 7.50
C MET A 1 12.93 -12.01 6.81
N MET A 2 11.99 -12.69 6.20
CA MET A 2 10.90 -12.00 5.51
C MET A 2 9.80 -11.60 6.47
N GLN A 3 9.38 -10.33 6.40
CA GLN A 3 8.25 -9.83 7.16
C GLN A 3 7.30 -9.09 6.23
N GLY A 4 6.07 -8.88 6.66
CA GLY A 4 5.07 -8.17 5.89
C GLY A 4 4.81 -6.77 6.44
N VAL A 5 4.72 -5.80 5.53
CA VAL A 5 4.35 -4.42 5.88
C VAL A 5 3.07 -4.09 5.12
N ARG A 6 2.02 -3.71 5.85
CA ARG A 6 0.76 -3.33 5.23
C ARG A 6 0.62 -1.83 5.13
N GLY A 7 0.01 -1.40 4.05
CA GLY A 7 -0.36 -0.01 3.88
C GLY A 7 -1.71 0.10 3.22
N ALA A 8 -2.42 1.19 3.50
CA ALA A 8 -3.69 1.47 2.85
C ALA A 8 -3.94 2.97 2.81
N ILE A 9 -4.63 3.41 1.77
CA ILE A 9 -5.01 4.80 1.58
C ILE A 9 -6.31 4.84 0.79
N THR A 10 -7.13 5.85 1.03
CA THR A 10 -8.32 6.08 0.22
C THR A 10 -8.09 7.26 -0.72
N VAL A 11 -8.88 7.31 -1.79
CA VAL A 11 -8.93 8.45 -2.70
C VAL A 11 -10.34 8.99 -2.73
N ASP A 12 -10.50 10.25 -3.15
CA ASP A 12 -11.81 10.89 -3.19
C ASP A 12 -12.57 10.55 -4.47
N ARG A 13 -11.85 10.30 -5.56
CA ARG A 13 -12.47 10.06 -6.87
C ARG A 13 -11.73 8.95 -7.60
N ASN A 14 -12.47 8.26 -8.46
CA ASN A 14 -11.89 7.29 -9.38
C ASN A 14 -11.22 8.04 -10.53
N ASP A 15 -10.01 8.51 -10.31
CA ASP A 15 -9.25 9.32 -11.25
C ASP A 15 -7.83 8.78 -11.32
N LYS A 16 -7.31 8.64 -12.53
CA LYS A 16 -6.00 8.02 -12.76
C LYS A 16 -4.87 8.71 -11.98
N GLU A 17 -4.77 10.02 -12.10
CA GLU A 17 -3.69 10.75 -11.43
C GLU A 17 -3.85 10.75 -9.92
N GLU A 18 -5.08 10.78 -9.43
CA GLU A 18 -5.34 10.74 -8.01
C GLU A 18 -4.97 9.37 -7.42
N ILE A 19 -5.26 8.28 -8.15
CA ILE A 19 -4.87 6.93 -7.74
C ILE A 19 -3.34 6.83 -7.67
N ILE A 20 -2.65 7.29 -8.70
CA ILE A 20 -1.19 7.21 -8.76
C ILE A 20 -0.55 8.06 -7.66
N ALA A 21 -1.04 9.29 -7.48
CA ALA A 21 -0.52 10.17 -6.44
C ALA A 21 -0.73 9.60 -5.04
N ALA A 22 -1.87 8.95 -4.81
CA ALA A 22 -2.15 8.32 -3.53
C ALA A 22 -1.18 7.17 -3.23
N VAL A 23 -0.85 6.36 -4.24
CA VAL A 23 0.12 5.28 -4.08
C VAL A 23 1.50 5.84 -3.76
N VAL A 24 1.92 6.90 -4.46
CA VAL A 24 3.20 7.56 -4.18
C VAL A 24 3.24 8.05 -2.74
N GLU A 25 2.18 8.69 -2.29
CA GLU A 25 2.08 9.18 -0.91
C GLU A 25 2.17 8.03 0.09
N LEU A 26 1.44 6.94 -0.16
CA LEU A 26 1.41 5.79 0.74
C LEU A 26 2.78 5.11 0.84
N LEU A 27 3.38 4.80 -0.31
CA LEU A 27 4.67 4.12 -0.32
C LEU A 27 5.77 4.98 0.29
N SER A 28 5.73 6.29 0.05
CA SER A 28 6.69 7.22 0.66
C SER A 28 6.55 7.22 2.18
N ALA A 29 5.32 7.25 2.68
CA ALA A 29 5.07 7.19 4.13
C ALA A 29 5.56 5.87 4.73
N MET A 30 5.38 4.76 4.01
CA MET A 30 5.86 3.45 4.46
C MET A 30 7.38 3.41 4.56
N GLN A 31 8.08 4.00 3.59
CA GLN A 31 9.54 4.05 3.63
C GLN A 31 10.07 4.92 4.75
N GLU A 32 9.34 5.99 5.11
CA GLU A 32 9.73 6.87 6.20
C GLU A 32 9.76 6.18 7.56
N LYS A 33 9.07 5.06 7.70
CA LYS A 33 9.07 4.29 8.95
C LYS A 33 10.39 3.58 9.22
N LYS A 34 11.36 3.70 8.32
CA LYS A 34 12.74 3.23 8.49
C LYS A 34 12.89 1.75 8.80
N GLY A 35 12.10 0.93 8.14
CA GLY A 35 12.19 -0.50 8.34
C GLY A 35 12.95 -1.23 7.26
N PHE A 36 13.18 -0.58 6.11
CA PHE A 36 13.70 -1.25 4.93
C PHE A 36 14.09 -0.26 3.84
N ASP A 37 14.96 -0.72 2.94
CA ASP A 37 15.27 -0.03 1.69
C ASP A 37 14.53 -0.72 0.55
N VAL A 38 14.44 -0.08 -0.61
CA VAL A 38 13.77 -0.66 -1.78
C VAL A 38 14.40 -2.01 -2.15
N GLU A 39 15.71 -2.13 -1.99
CA GLU A 39 16.42 -3.39 -2.29
C GLU A 39 16.01 -4.55 -1.39
N ASP A 40 15.43 -4.25 -0.24
CA ASP A 40 14.95 -5.28 0.69
C ASP A 40 13.56 -5.80 0.36
N ILE A 41 12.89 -5.20 -0.63
CA ILE A 41 11.52 -5.56 -0.96
C ILE A 41 11.51 -6.72 -1.95
N GLY A 42 11.01 -7.87 -1.50
CA GLY A 42 10.89 -9.05 -2.35
C GLY A 42 9.67 -9.03 -3.25
N ALA A 43 8.60 -8.36 -2.83
CA ALA A 43 7.38 -8.22 -3.61
C ALA A 43 6.51 -7.11 -3.05
N ALA A 44 5.76 -6.45 -3.93
CA ALA A 44 4.73 -5.49 -3.55
C ALA A 44 3.42 -5.93 -4.20
N ILE A 45 2.45 -6.28 -3.36
CA ILE A 45 1.14 -6.75 -3.81
C ILE A 45 0.12 -5.66 -3.54
N PHE A 46 -0.47 -5.13 -4.61
CA PHE A 46 -1.46 -4.07 -4.51
C PHE A 46 -2.86 -4.63 -4.70
N SER A 47 -3.82 -4.10 -3.96
CA SER A 47 -5.22 -4.35 -4.25
C SER A 47 -5.96 -3.02 -4.25
N ALA A 48 -7.08 -2.98 -4.95
CA ALA A 48 -7.94 -1.82 -4.99
C ALA A 48 -9.38 -2.29 -4.98
N THR A 49 -10.25 -1.49 -4.37
CA THR A 49 -11.68 -1.79 -4.39
C THR A 49 -12.21 -1.68 -5.83
N GLU A 50 -13.30 -2.38 -6.13
CA GLU A 50 -13.80 -2.50 -7.49
C GLU A 50 -14.23 -1.17 -8.12
N ASP A 51 -14.47 -0.15 -7.31
CA ASP A 51 -14.86 1.18 -7.79
C ASP A 51 -13.67 1.99 -8.31
N LEU A 52 -12.44 1.49 -8.17
CA LEU A 52 -11.24 2.15 -8.68
C LEU A 52 -10.80 1.47 -9.97
N THR A 53 -11.27 2.00 -11.09
CA THR A 53 -11.01 1.43 -12.41
C THR A 53 -10.14 2.31 -13.30
N ALA A 54 -9.82 3.53 -12.87
CA ALA A 54 -9.17 4.51 -13.73
C ALA A 54 -7.68 4.27 -13.96
N GLY A 55 -7.01 3.50 -13.11
CA GLY A 55 -5.58 3.25 -13.27
C GLY A 55 -5.07 2.13 -12.39
N PHE A 56 -3.84 1.70 -12.68
CA PHE A 56 -3.17 0.66 -11.89
C PHE A 56 -2.38 1.28 -10.74
N PRO A 57 -2.62 0.85 -9.49
CA PRO A 57 -1.81 1.33 -8.37
C PRO A 57 -0.31 1.13 -8.54
N ALA A 58 0.09 0.04 -9.19
CA ALA A 58 1.50 -0.27 -9.40
C ALA A 58 2.26 0.84 -10.16
N VAL A 59 1.56 1.66 -10.95
CA VAL A 59 2.20 2.78 -11.66
C VAL A 59 2.82 3.77 -10.66
N GLY A 60 2.21 3.93 -9.49
CA GLY A 60 2.77 4.80 -8.45
C GLY A 60 4.12 4.32 -7.95
N ALA A 61 4.28 3.00 -7.81
CA ALA A 61 5.57 2.42 -7.42
C ALA A 61 6.64 2.68 -8.48
N ARG A 62 6.28 2.53 -9.75
CA ARG A 62 7.21 2.80 -10.84
C ARG A 62 7.64 4.26 -10.87
N ARG A 63 6.73 5.19 -10.55
CA ARG A 63 7.07 6.61 -10.46
C ARG A 63 8.09 6.91 -9.37
N LEU A 64 8.10 6.10 -8.30
CA LEU A 64 9.08 6.21 -7.24
C LEU A 64 10.41 5.56 -7.60
N GLY A 65 10.51 4.95 -8.78
CA GLY A 65 11.74 4.28 -9.21
C GLY A 65 11.87 2.86 -8.72
N TRP A 66 10.77 2.21 -8.31
CA TRP A 66 10.79 0.82 -7.85
C TRP A 66 10.83 -0.13 -9.05
N VAL A 67 11.93 -0.07 -9.80
CA VAL A 67 12.03 -0.82 -11.05
C VAL A 67 12.43 -2.29 -10.86
N THR A 68 13.10 -2.62 -9.75
CA THR A 68 13.52 -3.99 -9.48
C THR A 68 12.54 -4.76 -8.62
N VAL A 69 11.59 -4.08 -7.99
CA VAL A 69 10.61 -4.73 -7.11
C VAL A 69 9.56 -5.45 -7.95
N PRO A 70 9.31 -6.74 -7.71
CA PRO A 70 8.19 -7.41 -8.37
C PRO A 70 6.87 -6.82 -7.91
N LEU A 71 6.09 -6.29 -8.84
CA LEU A 71 4.81 -5.63 -8.56
C LEU A 71 3.67 -6.54 -9.02
N PHE A 72 2.67 -6.70 -8.20
CA PHE A 72 1.51 -7.52 -8.52
C PHE A 72 0.23 -6.82 -8.09
N GLY A 73 -0.78 -6.85 -8.93
CA GLY A 73 -2.07 -6.23 -8.63
C GLY A 73 -3.17 -7.27 -8.53
N ALA A 74 -4.09 -7.04 -7.62
CA ALA A 74 -5.25 -7.89 -7.42
C ALA A 74 -6.46 -7.01 -7.10
N GLN A 75 -7.64 -7.57 -7.26
CA GLN A 75 -8.85 -6.87 -6.89
C GLN A 75 -9.17 -7.17 -5.42
N GLU A 76 -9.53 -6.13 -4.67
CA GLU A 76 -9.94 -6.28 -3.28
C GLU A 76 -11.25 -7.06 -3.22
N GLN A 77 -11.39 -7.88 -2.19
CA GLN A 77 -12.61 -8.63 -1.98
C GLN A 77 -13.79 -7.67 -1.79
N ASN A 78 -14.84 -7.88 -2.57
CA ASN A 78 -16.03 -7.02 -2.52
C ASN A 78 -16.96 -7.48 -1.39
N VAL A 79 -16.84 -6.82 -0.25
CA VAL A 79 -17.65 -7.13 0.92
C VAL A 79 -18.63 -5.99 1.17
N GLU A 80 -19.86 -6.34 1.47
CA GLU A 80 -20.92 -5.38 1.76
C GLU A 80 -20.51 -4.46 2.91
N ASN A 81 -20.73 -3.16 2.74
CA ASN A 81 -20.39 -2.12 3.72
C ASN A 81 -18.90 -1.95 3.98
N ALA A 82 -18.05 -2.54 3.13
CA ALA A 82 -16.62 -2.32 3.23
C ALA A 82 -16.26 -0.90 2.76
N LEU A 83 -15.09 -0.44 3.18
CA LEU A 83 -14.59 0.88 2.81
C LEU A 83 -14.43 0.99 1.29
N ALA A 84 -14.97 2.07 0.71
CA ALA A 84 -14.89 2.33 -0.73
C ALA A 84 -13.63 3.10 -1.09
N LYS A 85 -13.26 3.09 -2.36
CA LYS A 85 -12.16 3.86 -2.96
C LYS A 85 -10.88 3.68 -2.17
N CYS A 86 -10.58 2.43 -1.83
CA CYS A 86 -9.44 2.08 -0.99
C CYS A 86 -8.40 1.31 -1.79
N ILE A 87 -7.14 1.70 -1.61
CA ILE A 87 -5.98 1.01 -2.18
C ILE A 87 -5.20 0.44 -1.02
N ARG A 88 -4.82 -0.83 -1.13
CA ARG A 88 -3.99 -1.50 -0.12
C ARG A 88 -2.73 -2.04 -0.76
N VAL A 89 -1.70 -2.17 0.06
CA VAL A 89 -0.46 -2.81 -0.38
C VAL A 89 0.08 -3.70 0.72
N LEU A 90 0.63 -4.82 0.31
CA LEU A 90 1.41 -5.68 1.19
C LEU A 90 2.82 -5.73 0.61
N LEU A 91 3.79 -5.26 1.38
CA LEU A 91 5.19 -5.38 1.01
C LEU A 91 5.78 -6.55 1.77
N LEU A 92 6.46 -7.43 1.04
CA LEU A 92 7.23 -8.51 1.66
C LEU A 92 8.68 -8.03 1.67
N ILE A 93 9.22 -7.82 2.86
CA ILE A 93 10.56 -7.26 3.01
C ILE A 93 11.48 -8.22 3.73
N ASN A 94 12.78 -8.12 3.42
CA ASN A 94 13.81 -8.84 4.14
C ASN A 94 14.38 -7.90 5.20
N THR A 95 14.26 -8.30 6.46
CA THR A 95 14.65 -7.46 7.58
C THR A 95 15.01 -8.31 8.79
N ASP A 96 15.80 -7.75 9.69
CA ASP A 96 16.13 -8.38 10.96
C ASP A 96 15.07 -8.13 12.03
N LYS A 97 14.12 -7.25 11.75
CA LYS A 97 13.03 -6.97 12.68
C LYS A 97 12.07 -8.15 12.77
N LYS A 98 11.44 -8.29 13.92
CA LYS A 98 10.34 -9.23 14.10
C LYS A 98 9.05 -8.60 13.59
N GLN A 99 8.08 -9.45 13.20
CA GLN A 99 6.82 -8.93 12.66
C GLN A 99 6.14 -7.92 13.59
N ARG A 100 6.21 -8.13 14.90
CA ARG A 100 5.58 -7.23 15.86
C ARG A 100 6.25 -5.85 15.92
N GLU A 101 7.48 -5.73 15.40
CA GLU A 101 8.22 -4.48 15.38
C GLU A 101 7.96 -3.67 14.10
N ILE A 102 7.26 -4.26 13.13
CA ILE A 102 6.97 -3.61 11.85
C ILE A 102 5.82 -2.63 12.03
N GLU A 103 6.01 -1.41 11.54
CA GLU A 103 4.96 -0.40 11.57
C GLU A 103 4.21 -0.39 10.25
N HIS A 104 2.89 -0.55 10.33
CA HIS A 104 1.99 -0.46 9.17
C HIS A 104 1.49 0.97 9.03
N VAL A 105 1.07 1.33 7.81
CA VAL A 105 0.67 2.71 7.52
C VAL A 105 -0.75 2.75 6.95
N TYR A 106 -1.63 3.50 7.60
CA TYR A 106 -3.01 3.70 7.16
C TYR A 106 -3.28 5.19 7.06
N LEU A 107 -3.54 5.67 5.84
CA LEU A 107 -3.69 7.09 5.55
C LEU A 107 -5.11 7.43 5.14
N LYS A 108 -5.50 8.68 5.42
CA LYS A 108 -6.81 9.23 5.05
C LYS A 108 -7.95 8.34 5.58
N GLY A 109 -8.94 8.02 4.75
CA GLY A 109 -10.07 7.20 5.19
C GLY A 109 -9.72 5.79 5.59
N ALA A 110 -8.55 5.29 5.18
CA ALA A 110 -8.11 3.95 5.52
C ALA A 110 -7.75 3.77 6.99
N LYS A 111 -7.63 4.86 7.75
CA LYS A 111 -7.35 4.80 9.18
C LYS A 111 -8.40 3.99 9.95
N VAL A 112 -9.62 3.92 9.44
CA VAL A 112 -10.69 3.16 10.10
C VAL A 112 -10.50 1.65 10.04
N LEU A 113 -9.64 1.16 9.14
CA LEU A 113 -9.42 -0.27 8.96
C LEU A 113 -8.69 -0.90 10.15
N ARG A 114 -7.76 -0.20 10.73
CA ARG A 114 -6.97 -0.67 11.86
C ARG A 114 -6.72 0.47 12.84
N PRO A 115 -7.79 0.94 13.53
CA PRO A 115 -7.66 2.08 14.45
C PRO A 115 -6.66 1.83 15.58
N ASP A 116 -6.43 0.58 15.95
CA ASP A 116 -5.44 0.20 16.94
C ASP A 116 -3.99 0.45 16.47
N LEU A 117 -3.76 0.54 15.17
CA LEU A 117 -2.44 0.75 14.58
C LEU A 117 -2.24 2.16 14.04
N SER A 118 -3.29 2.94 13.91
CA SER A 118 -3.28 4.25 13.21
C SER A 118 -3.21 5.43 14.15
N LYS A 119 -2.53 5.30 15.23
CA LYS A 119 -2.41 6.37 16.22
C LYS A 119 -1.47 7.48 15.79
#